data_8bf6bf3fad93e50efca7dbd131881664
#
_entry.id   8bf6bf3fad93e50efca7dbd131881664
#
_cell.length_a   1.000
_cell.length_b   1.000
_cell.length_c   1.000
_cell.angle_alpha   90.00
_cell.angle_beta   90.00
_cell.angle_gamma   90.00
#
_symmetry.space_group_name_H-M   'P 1'
#
loop_
_entity.id
_entity.type
_entity.pdbx_description
1 polymer ?
#
loop_
_entity_poly.entity_id
_entity_poly.type
_entity_poly.pdbx_seq_one_letter_code
_entity_poly.pdbx_strand_id
1 'polypeptide(L)'
;MILSTMKERLDEMEIYRRFLLPCTSLCDYYKEVMRVIQYIGVLLFFFLVSCEKNDVEPQKTRTLMVYLAGDNNLSGHMQKNISSMMSAWKKSYNANIVIYFDAPNAAPELYTFRFKGKEVEKQVLKTYEEMDSADPEVLKKILNEMQDLYPSDSYGLILGSHASGWIPSGASGRSNRMLHAEPVLTRSFGTDYTGSNEMDTRDMAKAIPFNKENLEFILFDACLMSSIEVLYDLREKAKYVIASPAELPAPGFPYARVMPYFWGKGKDLEKDLVKVCDEFWDYYNTYNATNRFGTIALIKMEGMEHLFDLTREILKGKKEVVENWREDDVWCYPKVEYKKH
;
A
#
# COMPACT_ATOMS: atom_id res chain seq x y z
N MET A 1 37.99 8.94 42.80
CA MET A 1 37.58 8.20 44.01
C MET A 1 37.90 6.69 43.92
N ILE A 2 37.81 6.02 42.76
CA ILE A 2 38.09 4.59 42.60
C ILE A 2 39.61 4.30 42.57
N LEU A 3 40.44 5.20 42.02
CA LEU A 3 41.90 5.02 41.93
C LEU A 3 42.64 5.24 43.26
N SER A 4 42.09 5.99 44.22
CA SER A 4 42.66 6.17 45.55
C SER A 4 42.49 4.93 46.42
N THR A 5 41.38 4.24 46.30
CA THR A 5 41.07 3.02 47.07
C THR A 5 41.89 1.79 46.59
N MET A 6 42.30 1.77 45.32
CA MET A 6 43.17 0.73 44.80
C MET A 6 44.62 0.91 45.26
N LYS A 7 45.09 2.14 45.43
CA LYS A 7 46.46 2.42 45.90
C LYS A 7 46.65 2.06 47.36
N GLU A 8 45.67 2.37 48.21
CA GLU A 8 45.71 1.95 49.65
C GLU A 8 45.73 0.43 49.83
N ARG A 9 44.99 -0.33 49.01
CA ARG A 9 45.01 -1.80 49.07
C ARG A 9 46.32 -2.41 48.56
N LEU A 10 47.02 -1.73 47.66
CA LEU A 10 48.34 -2.18 47.20
C LEU A 10 49.42 -1.95 48.23
N ASP A 11 49.35 -0.86 48.99
CA ASP A 11 50.28 -0.56 50.07
C ASP A 11 50.10 -1.51 51.28
N GLU A 12 48.87 -1.92 51.61
CA GLU A 12 48.63 -2.98 52.64
C GLU A 12 49.13 -4.34 52.20
N MET A 13 49.16 -4.69 50.95
CA MET A 13 49.76 -5.94 50.47
C MET A 13 51.29 -5.96 50.53
N GLU A 14 51.99 -4.81 50.53
CA GLU A 14 53.42 -4.70 50.60
C GLU A 14 53.92 -4.84 52.03
N ILE A 15 53.12 -4.54 53.06
CA ILE A 15 53.39 -4.78 54.48
C ILE A 15 53.38 -6.27 54.81
N TYR A 16 52.53 -7.08 54.20
CA TYR A 16 52.49 -8.55 54.37
C TYR A 16 53.67 -9.29 53.74
N ARG A 17 54.44 -8.66 52.84
CA ARG A 17 55.59 -9.24 52.15
C ARG A 17 56.82 -9.32 53.03
N ARG A 18 56.84 -8.69 54.23
CA ARG A 18 58.00 -8.68 55.17
C ARG A 18 57.99 -9.73 56.25
N PHE A 19 56.91 -10.47 56.38
CA PHE A 19 56.79 -11.52 57.39
C PHE A 19 56.28 -12.81 56.75
N LEU A 20 57.15 -13.64 56.19
CA LEU A 20 57.10 -15.12 56.18
C LEU A 20 57.95 -15.73 55.05
N LEU A 21 59.01 -16.37 55.48
CA LEU A 21 59.64 -17.58 55.01
C LEU A 21 60.10 -17.82 53.56
N PRO A 22 61.21 -18.47 53.30
CA PRO A 22 61.76 -18.80 52.00
C PRO A 22 60.98 -20.01 51.42
N CYS A 23 60.22 -19.81 50.41
CA CYS A 23 59.55 -20.93 49.77
C CYS A 23 59.52 -20.77 48.25
N THR A 24 60.36 -21.53 47.57
CA THR A 24 60.40 -21.69 46.11
C THR A 24 59.05 -22.18 45.55
N SER A 25 58.24 -22.83 46.40
CA SER A 25 56.91 -23.30 46.04
C SER A 25 55.85 -22.19 45.87
N LEU A 26 56.01 -21.06 46.58
CA LEU A 26 55.04 -19.93 46.42
C LEU A 26 55.22 -19.18 45.10
N CYS A 27 56.41 -19.10 44.57
CA CYS A 27 56.70 -18.42 43.29
C CYS A 27 56.09 -19.20 42.10
N ASP A 28 56.08 -20.51 42.17
CA ASP A 28 55.48 -21.36 41.12
C ASP A 28 53.97 -21.37 41.22
N TYR A 29 53.39 -21.34 42.42
CA TYR A 29 51.96 -21.15 42.60
C TYR A 29 51.48 -19.81 42.06
N TYR A 30 52.21 -18.70 42.29
CA TYR A 30 51.90 -17.40 41.75
C TYR A 30 51.99 -17.34 40.22
N LYS A 31 52.96 -18.06 39.64
CA LYS A 31 53.05 -18.17 38.18
C LYS A 31 51.87 -18.90 37.56
N GLU A 32 51.42 -19.97 38.20
CA GLU A 32 50.22 -20.69 37.73
C GLU A 32 48.93 -19.87 37.89
N VAL A 33 48.76 -19.19 39.03
CA VAL A 33 47.63 -18.29 39.26
C VAL A 33 47.60 -17.14 38.24
N MET A 34 48.77 -16.54 37.95
CA MET A 34 48.86 -15.48 36.93
C MET A 34 48.59 -15.99 35.52
N ARG A 35 48.99 -17.23 35.21
CA ARG A 35 48.61 -17.86 33.94
C ARG A 35 47.10 -18.08 33.84
N VAL A 36 46.46 -18.60 34.89
CA VAL A 36 45.00 -18.79 34.91
C VAL A 36 44.26 -17.45 34.77
N ILE A 37 44.72 -16.38 35.44
CA ILE A 37 44.14 -15.04 35.29
C ILE A 37 44.34 -14.51 33.88
N GLN A 38 45.50 -14.74 33.24
CA GLN A 38 45.71 -14.40 31.84
C GLN A 38 44.77 -15.15 30.89
N TYR A 39 44.57 -16.47 31.10
CA TYR A 39 43.61 -17.25 30.31
C TYR A 39 42.17 -16.80 30.53
N ILE A 40 41.77 -16.48 31.77
CA ILE A 40 40.46 -15.92 32.09
C ILE A 40 40.31 -14.54 31.46
N GLY A 41 41.32 -13.68 31.46
CA GLY A 41 41.33 -12.39 30.82
C GLY A 41 41.20 -12.48 29.31
N VAL A 42 41.88 -13.41 28.67
CA VAL A 42 41.76 -13.69 27.22
C VAL A 42 40.38 -14.27 26.89
N LEU A 43 39.84 -15.17 27.69
CA LEU A 43 38.52 -15.72 27.55
C LEU A 43 37.43 -14.63 27.70
N LEU A 44 37.55 -13.77 28.71
CA LEU A 44 36.66 -12.62 28.91
C LEU A 44 36.78 -11.61 27.76
N PHE A 45 37.96 -11.41 27.16
CA PHE A 45 38.16 -10.57 26.02
C PHE A 45 37.46 -11.14 24.77
N PHE A 46 37.47 -12.47 24.58
CA PHE A 46 36.72 -13.13 23.53
C PHE A 46 35.19 -13.05 23.74
N PHE A 47 34.70 -12.99 24.96
CA PHE A 47 33.29 -12.76 25.25
C PHE A 47 32.87 -11.29 25.05
N LEU A 48 33.79 -10.33 25.19
CA LEU A 48 33.53 -8.90 24.95
C LEU A 48 33.64 -8.53 23.48
N VAL A 49 34.25 -9.35 22.63
CA VAL A 49 34.23 -9.28 21.17
C VAL A 49 33.07 -10.14 20.59
N SER A 50 32.10 -10.52 21.43
CA SER A 50 30.83 -10.99 20.93
C SER A 50 30.23 -9.83 20.10
N CYS A 51 30.28 -10.01 18.79
CA CYS A 51 29.66 -9.25 17.77
C CYS A 51 28.43 -8.52 18.34
N GLU A 52 28.47 -7.19 18.48
CA GLU A 52 27.25 -6.44 18.27
C GLU A 52 26.78 -6.90 16.90
N LYS A 53 25.84 -7.85 16.88
CA LYS A 53 24.89 -7.88 15.81
C LYS A 53 24.34 -6.46 15.84
N ASN A 54 24.81 -5.63 14.93
CA ASN A 54 23.98 -4.57 14.42
C ASN A 54 22.72 -5.32 13.96
N ASP A 55 21.73 -5.42 14.81
CA ASP A 55 20.37 -5.64 14.42
C ASP A 55 20.05 -4.41 13.58
N VAL A 56 20.49 -4.47 12.32
CA VAL A 56 19.94 -3.64 11.27
C VAL A 56 18.48 -4.05 11.30
N GLU A 57 17.65 -3.22 11.97
CA GLU A 57 16.20 -3.40 11.90
C GLU A 57 15.89 -3.70 10.44
N PRO A 58 15.22 -4.82 10.14
CA PRO A 58 14.94 -5.17 8.76
C PRO A 58 14.29 -3.96 8.14
N GLN A 59 14.88 -3.46 7.06
CA GLN A 59 14.45 -2.22 6.44
C GLN A 59 12.97 -2.38 6.10
N LYS A 60 12.13 -1.55 6.74
CA LYS A 60 10.68 -1.63 6.59
C LYS A 60 10.34 -1.57 5.12
N THR A 61 9.83 -2.66 4.58
CA THR A 61 9.44 -2.79 3.17
C THR A 61 7.97 -2.40 3.01
N ARG A 62 7.63 -1.86 1.85
CA ARG A 62 6.23 -1.69 1.46
C ARG A 62 5.80 -2.84 0.57
N THR A 63 4.60 -3.34 0.79
CA THR A 63 3.94 -4.22 -0.17
C THR A 63 2.88 -3.42 -0.95
N LEU A 64 3.05 -3.37 -2.28
CA LEU A 64 2.03 -2.86 -3.19
C LEU A 64 1.11 -4.02 -3.57
N MET A 65 -0.13 -3.92 -3.13
CA MET A 65 -1.20 -4.85 -3.47
C MET A 65 -1.98 -4.28 -4.66
N VAL A 66 -2.19 -5.09 -5.67
CA VAL A 66 -2.93 -4.72 -6.88
C VAL A 66 -4.07 -5.72 -7.05
N TYR A 67 -5.29 -5.23 -6.98
CA TYR A 67 -6.50 -6.02 -7.15
C TYR A 67 -7.23 -5.57 -8.41
N LEU A 68 -7.25 -6.42 -9.43
CA LEU A 68 -7.85 -6.14 -10.73
C LEU A 68 -9.04 -7.08 -10.95
N ALA A 69 -10.25 -6.55 -10.71
CA ALA A 69 -11.50 -7.19 -11.06
C ALA A 69 -11.75 -6.96 -12.55
N GLY A 70 -11.16 -7.82 -13.38
CA GLY A 70 -11.03 -7.64 -14.82
C GLY A 70 -11.77 -8.67 -15.65
N ASP A 71 -12.66 -9.50 -15.06
CA ASP A 71 -13.61 -10.33 -15.84
C ASP A 71 -14.68 -9.42 -16.48
N ASN A 72 -14.20 -8.53 -17.37
CA ASN A 72 -14.99 -7.56 -18.11
C ASN A 72 -14.22 -7.03 -19.35
N ASN A 73 -14.79 -6.06 -20.06
CA ASN A 73 -14.20 -5.51 -21.28
C ASN A 73 -12.94 -4.68 -21.06
N LEU A 74 -12.52 -4.37 -19.80
CA LEU A 74 -11.26 -3.69 -19.49
C LEU A 74 -10.07 -4.65 -19.38
N SER A 75 -10.30 -5.96 -19.42
CA SER A 75 -9.26 -6.99 -19.23
C SER A 75 -8.02 -6.76 -20.08
N GLY A 76 -8.20 -6.44 -21.37
CA GLY A 76 -7.08 -6.16 -22.28
C GLY A 76 -6.26 -4.92 -21.91
N HIS A 77 -6.86 -3.91 -21.29
CA HIS A 77 -6.16 -2.74 -20.76
C HIS A 77 -5.42 -3.09 -19.48
N MET A 78 -6.04 -3.85 -18.59
CA MET A 78 -5.39 -4.32 -17.35
C MET A 78 -4.18 -5.20 -17.62
N GLN A 79 -4.22 -6.08 -18.61
CA GLN A 79 -3.05 -6.87 -19.03
C GLN A 79 -1.89 -5.98 -19.50
N LYS A 80 -2.17 -4.90 -20.24
CA LYS A 80 -1.16 -3.92 -20.64
C LYS A 80 -0.61 -3.16 -19.44
N ASN A 81 -1.46 -2.83 -18.47
CA ASN A 81 -1.07 -2.19 -17.22
C ASN A 81 -0.14 -3.07 -16.40
N ILE A 82 -0.46 -4.37 -16.26
CA ILE A 82 0.41 -5.36 -15.63
C ILE A 82 1.77 -5.43 -16.33
N SER A 83 1.78 -5.51 -17.66
CA SER A 83 3.02 -5.54 -18.45
C SER A 83 3.84 -4.26 -18.26
N SER A 84 3.17 -3.12 -18.16
CA SER A 84 3.76 -1.82 -17.87
C SER A 84 4.37 -1.76 -16.46
N MET A 85 3.66 -2.27 -15.43
CA MET A 85 4.19 -2.41 -14.08
C MET A 85 5.43 -3.31 -14.06
N MET A 86 5.38 -4.45 -14.75
CA MET A 86 6.47 -5.41 -14.81
C MET A 86 7.72 -4.80 -15.47
N SER A 87 7.56 -4.03 -16.54
CA SER A 87 8.67 -3.35 -17.24
C SER A 87 9.35 -2.28 -16.37
N ALA A 88 8.59 -1.66 -15.46
CA ALA A 88 9.08 -0.62 -14.55
C ALA A 88 9.60 -1.18 -13.21
N TRP A 89 9.44 -2.48 -12.96
CA TRP A 89 9.83 -3.08 -11.69
C TRP A 89 11.33 -3.12 -11.50
N LYS A 90 11.84 -2.63 -10.36
CA LYS A 90 13.28 -2.51 -10.08
C LYS A 90 13.63 -3.09 -8.71
N LYS A 91 14.78 -3.78 -8.63
CA LYS A 91 15.34 -4.25 -7.35
C LYS A 91 15.57 -3.13 -6.34
N SER A 92 15.88 -1.93 -6.83
CA SER A 92 16.16 -0.75 -6.01
C SER A 92 14.95 -0.24 -5.22
N TYR A 93 13.75 -0.68 -5.54
CA TYR A 93 12.56 -0.31 -4.76
C TYR A 93 12.56 -0.92 -3.35
N ASN A 94 13.28 -2.05 -3.16
CA ASN A 94 13.31 -2.77 -1.89
C ASN A 94 11.90 -2.98 -1.30
N ALA A 95 11.02 -3.46 -2.11
CA ALA A 95 9.58 -3.56 -1.86
C ALA A 95 9.01 -4.84 -2.48
N ASN A 96 7.79 -5.16 -2.12
CA ASN A 96 7.04 -6.26 -2.71
C ASN A 96 5.92 -5.73 -3.61
N ILE A 97 5.56 -6.49 -4.62
CA ILE A 97 4.34 -6.31 -5.40
C ILE A 97 3.61 -7.64 -5.48
N VAL A 98 2.31 -7.61 -5.22
CA VAL A 98 1.43 -8.79 -5.31
C VAL A 98 0.20 -8.39 -6.10
N ILE A 99 -0.13 -9.15 -7.11
CA ILE A 99 -1.19 -8.82 -8.07
C ILE A 99 -2.20 -9.96 -8.11
N TYR A 100 -3.44 -9.66 -7.81
CA TYR A 100 -4.58 -10.48 -8.15
C TYR A 100 -5.18 -9.97 -9.46
N PHE A 101 -5.38 -10.86 -10.38
CA PHE A 101 -6.02 -10.55 -11.65
C PHE A 101 -7.01 -11.64 -12.02
N ASP A 102 -8.23 -11.20 -12.14
CA ASP A 102 -9.33 -11.97 -12.68
C ASP A 102 -9.59 -11.50 -14.13
N ALA A 103 -9.69 -12.43 -15.05
CA ALA A 103 -9.81 -12.13 -16.48
C ALA A 103 -10.83 -13.05 -17.14
N PRO A 104 -11.58 -12.60 -18.16
CA PRO A 104 -12.56 -13.41 -18.86
C PRO A 104 -11.97 -14.71 -19.39
N ASN A 105 -12.67 -15.82 -19.18
CA ASN A 105 -12.30 -17.14 -19.66
C ASN A 105 -10.95 -17.68 -19.16
N ALA A 106 -10.47 -17.19 -18.04
CA ALA A 106 -9.23 -17.66 -17.41
C ALA A 106 -9.43 -17.73 -15.90
N ALA A 107 -8.84 -18.74 -15.26
CA ALA A 107 -8.88 -18.85 -13.81
C ALA A 107 -8.18 -17.63 -13.16
N PRO A 108 -8.76 -17.04 -12.11
CA PRO A 108 -8.14 -15.93 -11.40
C PRO A 108 -6.79 -16.33 -10.81
N GLU A 109 -5.81 -15.44 -10.88
CA GLU A 109 -4.45 -15.70 -10.41
C GLU A 109 -3.97 -14.66 -9.43
N LEU A 110 -3.26 -15.12 -8.40
CA LEU A 110 -2.41 -14.31 -7.52
C LEU A 110 -0.95 -14.55 -7.89
N TYR A 111 -0.18 -13.49 -8.16
CA TYR A 111 1.21 -13.60 -8.57
C TYR A 111 2.03 -12.39 -8.15
N THR A 112 3.33 -12.52 -8.27
CA THR A 112 4.32 -11.46 -8.01
C THR A 112 5.30 -11.34 -9.17
N PHE A 113 6.15 -10.32 -9.12
CA PHE A 113 7.27 -10.16 -10.03
C PHE A 113 8.56 -10.65 -9.37
N ARG A 114 9.28 -11.52 -10.07
CA ARG A 114 10.55 -12.07 -9.64
C ARG A 114 11.66 -11.71 -10.63
N PHE A 115 12.84 -11.42 -10.09
CA PHE A 115 14.03 -11.25 -10.94
C PHE A 115 14.72 -12.59 -11.22
N LYS A 116 14.89 -12.89 -12.51
CA LYS A 116 15.74 -13.97 -13.02
C LYS A 116 16.93 -13.34 -13.74
N GLY A 117 18.02 -13.20 -13.02
CA GLY A 117 19.15 -12.41 -13.52
C GLY A 117 18.81 -10.92 -13.64
N LYS A 118 18.75 -10.43 -14.88
CA LYS A 118 18.36 -9.04 -15.20
C LYS A 118 16.90 -8.90 -15.63
N GLU A 119 16.26 -10.01 -15.97
CA GLU A 119 14.88 -10.05 -16.45
C GLU A 119 13.89 -10.11 -15.28
N VAL A 120 12.70 -9.59 -15.50
CA VAL A 120 11.57 -9.67 -14.57
C VAL A 120 10.59 -10.69 -15.13
N GLU A 121 10.23 -11.68 -14.32
CA GLU A 121 9.28 -12.72 -14.68
C GLU A 121 8.06 -12.66 -13.75
N LYS A 122 6.90 -13.04 -14.27
CA LYS A 122 5.70 -13.33 -13.47
C LYS A 122 5.95 -14.65 -12.72
N GLN A 123 5.74 -14.64 -11.41
CA GLN A 123 5.71 -15.83 -10.57
C GLN A 123 4.31 -16.01 -10.01
N VAL A 124 3.58 -17.03 -10.50
CA VAL A 124 2.28 -17.40 -9.97
C VAL A 124 2.46 -17.97 -8.57
N LEU A 125 1.72 -17.42 -7.62
CA LEU A 125 1.69 -17.83 -6.22
C LEU A 125 0.50 -18.77 -5.97
N LYS A 126 -0.64 -18.46 -6.60
CA LYS A 126 -1.86 -19.22 -6.47
C LYS A 126 -2.78 -19.01 -7.68
N THR A 127 -3.48 -20.05 -8.06
CA THR A 127 -4.58 -20.04 -9.03
C THR A 127 -5.86 -20.43 -8.28
N TYR A 128 -6.95 -19.75 -8.56
CA TYR A 128 -8.24 -19.96 -7.90
C TYR A 128 -9.22 -20.63 -8.86
N GLU A 129 -10.22 -21.28 -8.29
CA GLU A 129 -11.46 -21.53 -9.03
C GLU A 129 -12.13 -20.20 -9.32
N GLU A 130 -13.00 -20.16 -10.31
CA GLU A 130 -13.75 -18.97 -10.68
C GLU A 130 -14.47 -18.37 -9.47
N MET A 131 -14.33 -17.07 -9.29
CA MET A 131 -14.89 -16.31 -8.17
C MET A 131 -15.35 -14.94 -8.70
N ASP A 132 -16.48 -14.47 -8.19
CA ASP A 132 -16.94 -13.11 -8.46
C ASP A 132 -16.00 -12.07 -7.82
N SER A 133 -15.14 -11.46 -8.62
CA SER A 133 -14.18 -10.46 -8.14
C SER A 133 -14.83 -9.12 -7.71
N ALA A 134 -16.14 -8.97 -7.93
CA ALA A 134 -16.92 -7.86 -7.39
C ALA A 134 -17.63 -8.22 -6.05
N ASP A 135 -17.38 -9.40 -5.49
CA ASP A 135 -17.86 -9.78 -4.15
C ASP A 135 -16.94 -9.24 -3.05
N PRO A 136 -17.46 -8.51 -2.04
CA PRO A 136 -16.67 -8.01 -0.91
C PRO A 136 -15.92 -9.10 -0.14
N GLU A 137 -16.48 -10.31 -0.01
CA GLU A 137 -15.80 -11.40 0.70
C GLU A 137 -14.64 -11.98 -0.12
N VAL A 138 -14.72 -11.94 -1.45
CA VAL A 138 -13.59 -12.28 -2.34
C VAL A 138 -12.48 -11.23 -2.19
N LEU A 139 -12.82 -9.93 -2.25
CA LEU A 139 -11.85 -8.85 -2.02
C LEU A 139 -11.13 -9.04 -0.68
N LYS A 140 -11.88 -9.23 0.40
CA LYS A 140 -11.34 -9.42 1.75
C LYS A 140 -10.43 -10.64 1.84
N LYS A 141 -10.86 -11.77 1.28
CA LYS A 141 -10.07 -13.01 1.23
C LYS A 141 -8.73 -12.78 0.55
N ILE A 142 -8.75 -12.18 -0.64
CA ILE A 142 -7.54 -11.94 -1.45
C ILE A 142 -6.59 -10.96 -0.75
N LEU A 143 -7.10 -9.85 -0.19
CA LEU A 143 -6.26 -8.89 0.52
C LEU A 143 -5.60 -9.49 1.77
N ASN A 144 -6.30 -10.34 2.52
CA ASN A 144 -5.71 -11.07 3.65
C ASN A 144 -4.62 -12.05 3.15
N GLU A 145 -4.87 -12.81 2.09
CA GLU A 145 -3.86 -13.70 1.51
C GLU A 145 -2.61 -12.93 1.01
N MET A 146 -2.79 -11.76 0.40
CA MET A 146 -1.67 -10.89 0.01
C MET A 146 -0.87 -10.42 1.22
N GLN A 147 -1.54 -10.06 2.32
CA GLN A 147 -0.89 -9.65 3.57
C GLN A 147 -0.11 -10.81 4.20
N ASP A 148 -0.70 -11.99 4.25
CA ASP A 148 -0.07 -13.19 4.82
C ASP A 148 1.18 -13.63 4.04
N LEU A 149 1.13 -13.54 2.71
CA LEU A 149 2.25 -13.90 1.84
C LEU A 149 3.39 -12.88 1.87
N TYR A 150 3.07 -11.59 2.01
CA TYR A 150 4.02 -10.49 2.00
C TYR A 150 3.77 -9.50 3.13
N PRO A 151 3.97 -9.93 4.40
CA PRO A 151 3.79 -9.06 5.54
C PRO A 151 4.78 -7.89 5.46
N SER A 152 4.28 -6.69 5.71
CA SER A 152 5.04 -5.45 5.64
C SER A 152 4.50 -4.45 6.67
N ASP A 153 5.32 -3.50 7.09
CA ASP A 153 4.88 -2.44 7.99
C ASP A 153 3.99 -1.40 7.29
N SER A 154 4.06 -1.33 5.97
CA SER A 154 3.25 -0.41 5.17
C SER A 154 2.78 -1.04 3.88
N TYR A 155 1.59 -0.64 3.45
CA TYR A 155 0.94 -1.14 2.25
C TYR A 155 0.51 0.02 1.36
N GLY A 156 0.47 -0.24 0.06
CA GLY A 156 -0.26 0.53 -0.92
C GLY A 156 -1.26 -0.38 -1.61
N LEU A 157 -2.44 0.09 -1.95
CA LEU A 157 -3.49 -0.68 -2.60
C LEU A 157 -3.91 -0.01 -3.91
N ILE A 158 -3.87 -0.75 -5.00
CA ILE A 158 -4.44 -0.37 -6.29
C ILE A 158 -5.68 -1.22 -6.52
N LEU A 159 -6.80 -0.56 -6.80
CA LEU A 159 -8.08 -1.18 -7.13
C LEU A 159 -8.46 -0.79 -8.57
N GLY A 160 -8.52 -1.77 -9.46
CA GLY A 160 -8.83 -1.56 -10.87
C GLY A 160 -10.07 -2.34 -11.31
N SER A 161 -11.07 -1.64 -11.84
CA SER A 161 -12.27 -2.18 -12.48
C SER A 161 -13.10 -1.05 -13.08
N HIS A 162 -14.30 -1.39 -13.60
CA HIS A 162 -15.36 -0.39 -13.72
C HIS A 162 -15.82 0.12 -12.37
N ALA A 163 -16.27 1.38 -12.30
CA ALA A 163 -16.92 1.91 -11.12
C ALA A 163 -17.89 3.05 -11.49
N SER A 164 -18.87 3.28 -10.63
CA SER A 164 -19.88 4.34 -10.76
C SER A 164 -19.97 5.23 -9.51
N GLY A 165 -18.98 5.15 -8.64
CA GLY A 165 -18.90 5.97 -7.44
C GLY A 165 -19.84 5.49 -6.33
N TRP A 166 -20.58 6.44 -5.71
CA TRP A 166 -21.40 6.20 -4.52
C TRP A 166 -22.81 5.68 -4.81
N ILE A 167 -23.19 5.55 -6.07
CA ILE A 167 -24.54 5.09 -6.44
C ILE A 167 -24.70 3.64 -5.99
N PRO A 168 -25.68 3.31 -5.12
CA PRO A 168 -25.82 1.95 -4.60
C PRO A 168 -26.13 0.92 -5.68
N SER A 169 -25.66 -0.31 -5.49
CA SER A 169 -26.04 -1.45 -6.33
C SER A 169 -27.57 -1.59 -6.37
N GLY A 170 -28.13 -1.94 -7.54
CA GLY A 170 -29.58 -2.07 -7.71
C GLY A 170 -30.38 -0.76 -7.87
N ALA A 171 -29.80 0.44 -7.74
CA ALA A 171 -30.49 1.72 -7.93
C ALA A 171 -30.87 2.05 -9.39
N SER A 172 -30.63 1.17 -10.37
CA SER A 172 -30.70 1.39 -11.83
C SER A 172 -32.07 1.68 -12.41
N GLY A 173 -33.13 1.65 -11.65
CA GLY A 173 -34.45 1.96 -12.17
C GLY A 173 -34.66 3.41 -12.67
N ARG A 174 -33.78 4.35 -12.30
CA ARG A 174 -33.88 5.78 -12.65
C ARG A 174 -32.71 6.32 -13.46
N SER A 175 -31.59 5.64 -13.53
CA SER A 175 -30.35 6.15 -14.13
C SER A 175 -30.17 5.86 -15.62
N ASN A 176 -31.02 5.02 -16.25
CA ASN A 176 -30.90 4.66 -17.66
C ASN A 176 -31.10 5.82 -18.66
N ARG A 177 -31.39 7.04 -18.19
CA ARG A 177 -31.45 8.23 -19.05
C ARG A 177 -30.14 8.99 -19.20
N MET A 178 -29.13 8.70 -18.35
CA MET A 178 -27.89 9.47 -18.30
C MET A 178 -26.68 8.83 -18.98
N LEU A 179 -26.71 7.52 -19.22
CA LEU A 179 -25.56 6.81 -19.83
C LEU A 179 -25.96 6.26 -21.19
N HIS A 180 -25.49 6.90 -22.24
CA HIS A 180 -25.70 6.44 -23.62
C HIS A 180 -24.77 5.30 -23.97
N ALA A 181 -25.35 4.27 -24.63
CA ALA A 181 -24.72 3.17 -25.34
C ALA A 181 -23.97 2.12 -24.51
N GLU A 182 -24.61 1.00 -24.32
CA GLU A 182 -24.34 -0.20 -23.54
C GLU A 182 -24.73 -0.03 -22.07
N PRO A 183 -25.48 -0.95 -21.50
CA PRO A 183 -25.80 -0.92 -20.08
C PRO A 183 -24.52 -1.17 -19.31
N VAL A 184 -23.88 -0.09 -18.85
CA VAL A 184 -22.87 -0.20 -17.81
C VAL A 184 -23.64 -0.61 -16.56
N LEU A 185 -23.58 -1.90 -16.25
CA LEU A 185 -24.29 -2.50 -15.12
C LEU A 185 -23.62 -2.20 -13.77
N THR A 186 -22.56 -1.38 -13.76
CA THR A 186 -21.79 -1.09 -12.56
C THR A 186 -22.32 0.10 -11.79
N ARG A 187 -22.44 -0.08 -10.49
CA ARG A 187 -22.99 0.90 -9.57
C ARG A 187 -22.26 0.93 -8.25
N SER A 188 -20.98 0.89 -8.25
CA SER A 188 -20.07 1.11 -7.15
C SER A 188 -18.66 0.81 -7.58
N PHE A 189 -18.14 -0.37 -7.34
CA PHE A 189 -16.85 -0.86 -7.78
C PHE A 189 -16.99 -2.33 -8.21
N GLY A 190 -16.37 -2.64 -9.33
CA GLY A 190 -16.33 -4.00 -9.85
C GLY A 190 -17.41 -4.26 -10.90
N THR A 191 -17.04 -4.96 -11.95
CA THR A 191 -17.93 -5.65 -12.86
C THR A 191 -17.31 -7.00 -13.13
N ASP A 192 -18.09 -8.03 -12.95
CA ASP A 192 -17.71 -9.41 -13.16
C ASP A 192 -18.77 -10.06 -14.01
N TYR A 193 -18.38 -10.65 -15.17
CA TYR A 193 -19.33 -11.28 -16.10
C TYR A 193 -19.84 -12.62 -15.58
N THR A 194 -19.07 -13.27 -14.70
CA THR A 194 -19.43 -14.56 -14.12
C THR A 194 -20.38 -14.40 -12.94
N GLY A 195 -20.17 -13.38 -12.09
CA GLY A 195 -20.91 -13.20 -10.85
C GLY A 195 -22.20 -12.41 -11.00
N SER A 196 -22.18 -11.24 -11.52
CA SER A 196 -23.28 -10.23 -11.51
C SER A 196 -23.34 -9.39 -10.24
N ASN A 197 -22.40 -9.48 -9.32
CA ASN A 197 -22.33 -8.61 -8.17
C ASN A 197 -21.72 -7.28 -8.55
N GLU A 198 -22.03 -6.29 -7.73
CA GLU A 198 -21.46 -4.96 -7.71
C GLU A 198 -21.16 -4.64 -6.25
N MET A 199 -19.98 -4.17 -5.94
CA MET A 199 -19.54 -3.92 -4.58
C MET A 199 -19.89 -2.51 -4.16
N ASP A 200 -20.82 -2.33 -3.21
CA ASP A 200 -21.07 -1.04 -2.60
C ASP A 200 -19.82 -0.53 -1.86
N THR A 201 -19.59 0.79 -1.90
CA THR A 201 -18.40 1.42 -1.29
C THR A 201 -18.27 1.13 0.20
N ARG A 202 -19.41 1.02 0.92
CA ARG A 202 -19.42 0.63 2.34
C ARG A 202 -18.95 -0.80 2.56
N ASP A 203 -19.34 -1.71 1.69
CA ASP A 203 -18.96 -3.12 1.82
C ASP A 203 -17.52 -3.32 1.35
N MET A 204 -17.07 -2.58 0.32
CA MET A 204 -15.66 -2.47 -0.03
C MET A 204 -14.81 -1.96 1.14
N ALA A 205 -15.26 -0.90 1.82
CA ALA A 205 -14.57 -0.38 2.99
C ALA A 205 -14.47 -1.41 4.13
N LYS A 206 -15.54 -2.19 4.38
CA LYS A 206 -15.50 -3.28 5.37
C LYS A 206 -14.59 -4.43 4.94
N ALA A 207 -14.55 -4.74 3.64
CA ALA A 207 -13.73 -5.80 3.09
C ALA A 207 -12.23 -5.49 3.15
N ILE A 208 -11.82 -4.22 3.08
CA ILE A 208 -10.42 -3.81 3.22
C ILE A 208 -9.97 -4.02 4.68
N PRO A 209 -9.06 -4.99 4.95
CA PRO A 209 -8.66 -5.36 6.31
C PRO A 209 -7.64 -4.40 6.94
N PHE A 210 -7.34 -3.29 6.29
CA PHE A 210 -6.34 -2.30 6.67
C PHE A 210 -6.96 -1.05 7.27
N ASN A 211 -6.11 -0.25 7.93
CA ASN A 211 -6.43 1.07 8.45
C ASN A 211 -5.31 2.09 8.12
N LYS A 212 -5.50 3.36 8.50
CA LYS A 212 -4.55 4.46 8.26
C LYS A 212 -3.16 4.25 8.86
N GLU A 213 -2.98 3.33 9.81
CA GLU A 213 -1.67 3.09 10.43
C GLU A 213 -0.76 2.32 9.50
N ASN A 214 -1.29 1.40 8.71
CA ASN A 214 -0.53 0.52 7.85
C ASN A 214 -0.82 0.66 6.34
N LEU A 215 -1.99 1.18 5.93
CA LEU A 215 -2.30 1.46 4.53
C LEU A 215 -2.01 2.93 4.21
N GLU A 216 -0.94 3.15 3.47
CA GLU A 216 -0.49 4.49 3.14
C GLU A 216 -1.41 5.15 2.10
N PHE A 217 -1.79 4.41 1.08
CA PHE A 217 -2.66 4.94 0.03
C PHE A 217 -3.53 3.86 -0.62
N ILE A 218 -4.68 4.32 -1.14
CA ILE A 218 -5.50 3.59 -2.11
C ILE A 218 -5.47 4.38 -3.42
N LEU A 219 -5.17 3.72 -4.52
CA LEU A 219 -5.28 4.26 -5.87
C LEU A 219 -6.42 3.53 -6.59
N PHE A 220 -7.40 4.27 -7.05
CA PHE A 220 -8.46 3.76 -7.89
C PHE A 220 -8.14 3.96 -9.37
N ASP A 221 -7.84 2.86 -10.05
CA ASP A 221 -7.84 2.80 -11.51
C ASP A 221 -9.26 2.44 -11.98
N ALA A 222 -10.18 3.35 -11.65
CA ALA A 222 -11.61 3.19 -11.81
C ALA A 222 -12.32 4.56 -11.85
N CYS A 223 -13.45 4.64 -12.52
CA CYS A 223 -14.21 5.88 -12.69
C CYS A 223 -14.89 6.34 -11.39
N LEU A 224 -15.08 7.65 -11.19
CA LEU A 224 -15.98 8.27 -10.22
C LEU A 224 -15.69 7.99 -8.74
N MET A 225 -14.50 7.50 -8.39
CA MET A 225 -14.19 7.05 -7.03
C MET A 225 -13.67 8.16 -6.09
N SER A 226 -13.70 9.44 -6.48
CA SER A 226 -13.36 10.54 -5.58
C SER A 226 -14.55 11.42 -5.17
N SER A 227 -15.76 10.88 -5.23
CA SER A 227 -16.91 11.56 -4.61
C SER A 227 -16.77 11.56 -3.09
N ILE A 228 -17.37 12.57 -2.44
CA ILE A 228 -17.26 12.73 -0.98
C ILE A 228 -17.84 11.52 -0.21
N GLU A 229 -18.87 10.89 -0.76
CA GLU A 229 -19.52 9.73 -0.18
C GLU A 229 -18.58 8.51 -0.16
N VAL A 230 -17.90 8.25 -1.28
CA VAL A 230 -16.89 7.18 -1.39
C VAL A 230 -15.74 7.43 -0.42
N LEU A 231 -15.23 8.67 -0.41
CA LEU A 231 -14.12 9.05 0.45
C LEU A 231 -14.50 8.93 1.93
N TYR A 232 -15.72 9.29 2.28
CA TYR A 232 -16.20 9.16 3.67
C TYR A 232 -16.27 7.69 4.11
N ASP A 233 -16.74 6.79 3.28
CA ASP A 233 -16.76 5.35 3.58
C ASP A 233 -15.32 4.81 3.81
N LEU A 234 -14.33 5.34 3.09
CA LEU A 234 -12.92 4.92 3.16
C LEU A 234 -12.07 5.70 4.18
N ARG A 235 -12.62 6.71 4.89
CA ARG A 235 -11.87 7.66 5.70
C ARG A 235 -10.94 7.08 6.76
N GLU A 236 -11.26 5.88 7.26
CA GLU A 236 -10.45 5.17 8.26
C GLU A 236 -9.48 4.13 7.65
N LYS A 237 -9.50 3.94 6.33
CA LYS A 237 -8.77 2.84 5.69
C LYS A 237 -7.35 3.21 5.26
N ALA A 238 -7.15 4.39 4.70
CA ALA A 238 -5.84 4.81 4.20
C ALA A 238 -5.53 6.27 4.56
N LYS A 239 -4.25 6.65 4.48
CA LYS A 239 -3.83 8.06 4.69
C LYS A 239 -4.16 8.92 3.48
N TYR A 240 -4.04 8.37 2.29
CA TYR A 240 -4.27 9.05 1.02
C TYR A 240 -5.16 8.22 0.10
N VAL A 241 -5.94 8.90 -0.71
CA VAL A 241 -6.69 8.29 -1.83
C VAL A 241 -6.33 9.04 -3.12
N ILE A 242 -6.00 8.29 -4.17
CA ILE A 242 -5.84 8.80 -5.54
C ILE A 242 -7.02 8.28 -6.34
N ALA A 243 -7.85 9.17 -6.85
CA ALA A 243 -9.05 8.81 -7.59
C ALA A 243 -9.53 9.95 -8.49
N SER A 244 -10.41 9.63 -9.42
CA SER A 244 -11.05 10.62 -10.28
C SER A 244 -12.49 10.91 -9.84
N PRO A 245 -12.92 12.18 -9.85
CA PRO A 245 -14.33 12.54 -9.68
C PRO A 245 -15.17 12.33 -10.94
N ALA A 246 -14.53 11.98 -12.05
CA ALA A 246 -15.17 11.75 -13.34
C ALA A 246 -14.74 10.40 -13.93
N GLU A 247 -15.17 10.12 -15.16
CA GLU A 247 -14.72 8.93 -15.89
C GLU A 247 -13.20 8.98 -16.13
N LEU A 248 -12.55 7.81 -15.99
CA LEU A 248 -11.16 7.61 -16.37
C LEU A 248 -11.06 7.04 -17.79
N PRO A 249 -10.03 7.44 -18.55
CA PRO A 249 -9.77 6.79 -19.84
C PRO A 249 -9.46 5.30 -19.64
N ALA A 250 -9.97 4.45 -20.51
CA ALA A 250 -9.84 2.99 -20.41
C ALA A 250 -8.39 2.46 -20.28
N PRO A 251 -7.33 3.10 -20.87
CA PRO A 251 -5.95 2.68 -20.61
C PRO A 251 -5.50 2.82 -19.16
N GLY A 252 -6.23 3.58 -18.32
CA GLY A 252 -5.91 3.73 -16.90
C GLY A 252 -4.63 4.52 -16.62
N PHE A 253 -3.92 4.19 -15.55
CA PHE A 253 -2.69 4.88 -15.17
C PHE A 253 -1.49 4.47 -16.03
N PRO A 254 -0.57 5.41 -16.34
CA PRO A 254 0.66 5.13 -17.07
C PRO A 254 1.69 4.46 -16.14
N TYR A 255 1.48 3.17 -15.78
CA TYR A 255 2.24 2.48 -14.73
C TYR A 255 3.75 2.48 -14.94
N ALA A 256 4.24 2.46 -16.17
CA ALA A 256 5.69 2.59 -16.41
C ALA A 256 6.26 3.92 -15.87
N ARG A 257 5.44 4.97 -15.81
CA ARG A 257 5.84 6.30 -15.35
C ARG A 257 5.61 6.49 -13.85
N VAL A 258 4.50 5.96 -13.31
CA VAL A 258 4.11 6.20 -11.90
C VAL A 258 4.72 5.22 -10.90
N MET A 259 5.13 4.02 -11.32
CA MET A 259 5.75 3.00 -10.45
C MET A 259 6.88 3.53 -9.55
N PRO A 260 7.78 4.44 -9.99
CA PRO A 260 8.85 4.96 -9.13
C PRO A 260 8.36 5.70 -7.89
N TYR A 261 7.13 6.19 -7.88
CA TYR A 261 6.60 7.09 -6.86
C TYR A 261 5.77 6.41 -5.76
N PHE A 262 5.62 5.09 -5.79
CA PHE A 262 4.86 4.37 -4.77
C PHE A 262 5.67 4.00 -3.52
N TRP A 263 6.97 4.34 -3.45
CA TRP A 263 7.91 3.81 -2.46
C TRP A 263 8.40 4.82 -1.43
N GLY A 264 8.02 6.08 -1.55
CA GLY A 264 8.33 7.15 -0.59
C GLY A 264 7.76 6.88 0.81
N LYS A 265 8.30 7.56 1.83
CA LYS A 265 7.88 7.44 3.23
C LYS A 265 7.52 8.81 3.80
N GLY A 266 6.49 8.87 4.66
CA GLY A 266 6.11 10.09 5.35
C GLY A 266 5.81 11.26 4.40
N LYS A 267 6.41 12.43 4.63
CA LYS A 267 6.22 13.62 3.79
C LYS A 267 6.75 13.47 2.36
N ASP A 268 7.72 12.58 2.14
CA ASP A 268 8.22 12.31 0.80
C ASP A 268 7.23 11.46 0.02
N LEU A 269 6.49 10.56 0.68
CA LEU A 269 5.39 9.84 0.04
C LEU A 269 4.32 10.80 -0.49
N GLU A 270 3.89 11.81 0.29
CA GLU A 270 2.89 12.78 -0.17
C GLU A 270 3.34 13.48 -1.46
N LYS A 271 4.61 13.94 -1.49
CA LYS A 271 5.20 14.54 -2.69
C LYS A 271 5.27 13.57 -3.87
N ASP A 272 5.57 12.30 -3.59
CA ASP A 272 5.63 11.27 -4.62
C ASP A 272 4.24 10.95 -5.16
N LEU A 273 3.20 10.90 -4.31
CA LEU A 273 1.83 10.70 -4.76
C LEU A 273 1.30 11.91 -5.56
N VAL A 274 1.75 13.13 -5.29
CA VAL A 274 1.49 14.29 -6.18
C VAL A 274 2.09 14.02 -7.56
N LYS A 275 3.31 13.50 -7.65
CA LYS A 275 3.93 13.15 -8.95
C LYS A 275 3.19 12.04 -9.68
N VAL A 276 2.54 11.11 -8.96
CA VAL A 276 1.64 10.13 -9.61
C VAL A 276 0.53 10.84 -10.37
N CYS A 277 -0.07 11.87 -9.76
CA CYS A 277 -1.11 12.68 -10.40
C CYS A 277 -0.55 13.52 -11.56
N ASP A 278 0.64 14.11 -11.40
CA ASP A 278 1.30 14.89 -12.45
C ASP A 278 1.62 14.02 -13.66
N GLU A 279 2.16 12.81 -13.45
CA GLU A 279 2.48 11.86 -14.52
C GLU A 279 1.21 11.35 -15.24
N PHE A 280 0.11 11.17 -14.51
CA PHE A 280 -1.18 10.86 -15.11
C PHE A 280 -1.63 12.01 -16.01
N TRP A 281 -1.60 13.26 -15.50
CA TRP A 281 -1.99 14.45 -16.24
C TRP A 281 -1.13 14.65 -17.48
N ASP A 282 0.20 14.58 -17.35
CA ASP A 282 1.13 14.75 -18.45
C ASP A 282 0.94 13.70 -19.54
N TYR A 283 0.70 12.46 -19.13
CA TYR A 283 0.45 11.36 -20.07
C TYR A 283 -0.77 11.66 -20.95
N TYR A 284 -1.89 12.02 -20.35
CA TYR A 284 -3.13 12.31 -21.12
C TYR A 284 -3.08 13.67 -21.82
N ASN A 285 -2.36 14.64 -21.31
CA ASN A 285 -2.17 15.93 -21.98
C ASN A 285 -1.34 15.80 -23.26
N THR A 286 -0.44 14.85 -23.33
CA THR A 286 0.40 14.57 -24.52
C THR A 286 -0.16 13.49 -25.43
N TYR A 287 -1.18 12.77 -24.98
CA TYR A 287 -1.85 11.75 -25.77
C TYR A 287 -2.54 12.41 -26.98
N ASN A 288 -2.86 11.61 -27.99
CA ASN A 288 -3.45 12.13 -29.23
C ASN A 288 -4.67 13.06 -28.95
N ALA A 289 -4.84 14.09 -29.75
CA ALA A 289 -5.76 15.19 -29.53
C ALA A 289 -7.24 14.78 -29.32
N THR A 290 -7.65 13.58 -29.77
CA THR A 290 -9.00 13.05 -29.60
C THR A 290 -9.24 12.41 -28.23
N ASN A 291 -8.17 12.08 -27.48
CA ASN A 291 -8.24 11.41 -26.18
C ASN A 291 -7.60 12.24 -25.04
N ARG A 292 -7.55 13.56 -25.19
CA ARG A 292 -7.04 14.48 -24.17
C ARG A 292 -8.11 14.79 -23.14
N PHE A 293 -8.41 13.83 -22.29
CA PHE A 293 -9.31 14.01 -21.17
C PHE A 293 -8.85 13.16 -20.00
N GLY A 294 -9.29 13.53 -18.83
CA GLY A 294 -9.05 12.85 -17.58
C GLY A 294 -8.96 13.85 -16.43
N THR A 295 -9.41 13.44 -15.31
CA THR A 295 -9.26 14.16 -14.03
C THR A 295 -8.66 13.22 -13.03
N ILE A 296 -7.87 13.74 -12.10
CA ILE A 296 -7.30 12.98 -11.00
C ILE A 296 -7.11 13.87 -9.80
N ALA A 297 -7.35 13.35 -8.62
CA ALA A 297 -7.15 14.05 -7.36
C ALA A 297 -6.36 13.17 -6.38
N LEU A 298 -5.45 13.78 -5.65
CA LEU A 298 -4.86 13.23 -4.43
C LEU A 298 -5.59 13.80 -3.23
N ILE A 299 -6.21 12.94 -2.45
CA ILE A 299 -7.00 13.30 -1.28
C ILE A 299 -6.29 12.85 -0.01
N LYS A 300 -6.06 13.77 0.90
CA LYS A 300 -5.57 13.49 2.25
C LYS A 300 -6.76 13.19 3.16
N MET A 301 -6.81 11.96 3.67
CA MET A 301 -7.99 11.46 4.39
C MET A 301 -8.11 11.99 5.82
N GLU A 302 -7.08 12.62 6.35
CA GLU A 302 -7.07 13.20 7.71
C GLU A 302 -8.20 14.21 7.97
N GLY A 303 -8.60 14.99 6.93
CA GLY A 303 -9.62 16.03 7.05
C GLY A 303 -11.07 15.54 6.87
N MET A 304 -11.31 14.28 6.56
CA MET A 304 -12.62 13.80 6.12
C MET A 304 -13.70 13.88 7.21
N GLU A 305 -13.39 13.56 8.46
CA GLU A 305 -14.33 13.69 9.58
C GLU A 305 -14.75 15.15 9.80
N HIS A 306 -13.78 16.05 9.76
CA HIS A 306 -14.08 17.48 9.92
C HIS A 306 -14.95 18.01 8.77
N LEU A 307 -14.67 17.61 7.54
CA LEU A 307 -15.49 17.98 6.38
C LEU A 307 -16.91 17.43 6.50
N PHE A 308 -17.06 16.18 6.98
CA PHE A 308 -18.37 15.58 7.23
C PHE A 308 -19.16 16.35 8.30
N ASP A 309 -18.52 16.69 9.42
CA ASP A 309 -19.17 17.45 10.50
C ASP A 309 -19.64 18.82 10.03
N LEU A 310 -18.79 19.55 9.29
CA LEU A 310 -19.15 20.83 8.67
C LEU A 310 -20.34 20.69 7.70
N THR A 311 -20.29 19.66 6.84
CA THR A 311 -21.37 19.40 5.89
C THR A 311 -22.68 19.11 6.61
N ARG A 312 -22.64 18.28 7.66
CA ARG A 312 -23.80 17.97 8.49
C ARG A 312 -24.39 19.22 9.14
N GLU A 313 -23.55 20.11 9.68
CA GLU A 313 -24.02 21.37 10.28
C GLU A 313 -24.64 22.30 9.24
N ILE A 314 -24.05 22.43 8.05
CA ILE A 314 -24.61 23.24 6.96
C ILE A 314 -25.96 22.72 6.51
N LEU A 315 -26.12 21.40 6.39
CA LEU A 315 -27.36 20.76 5.92
C LEU A 315 -28.41 20.63 7.00
N LYS A 316 -28.06 20.84 8.27
CA LYS A 316 -29.00 20.78 9.38
C LYS A 316 -30.15 21.75 9.20
N GLY A 317 -31.37 21.23 9.20
CA GLY A 317 -32.59 22.03 8.97
C GLY A 317 -32.81 22.45 7.52
N LYS A 318 -32.01 21.98 6.57
CA LYS A 318 -32.13 22.29 5.13
C LYS A 318 -32.73 21.15 4.31
N LYS A 319 -33.32 20.16 4.95
CA LYS A 319 -33.89 18.99 4.28
C LYS A 319 -34.85 19.37 3.15
N GLU A 320 -35.79 20.25 3.44
CA GLU A 320 -36.79 20.72 2.45
C GLU A 320 -36.15 21.44 1.24
N VAL A 321 -35.05 22.18 1.48
CA VAL A 321 -34.32 22.87 0.39
C VAL A 321 -33.65 21.83 -0.52
N VAL A 322 -33.00 20.81 0.07
CA VAL A 322 -32.31 19.74 -0.68
C VAL A 322 -33.30 18.87 -1.46
N GLU A 323 -34.45 18.55 -0.84
CA GLU A 323 -35.51 17.75 -1.48
C GLU A 323 -36.17 18.47 -2.68
N ASN A 324 -36.10 19.80 -2.71
CA ASN A 324 -36.62 20.61 -3.79
C ASN A 324 -35.60 20.96 -4.88
N TRP A 325 -34.35 20.52 -4.77
CA TRP A 325 -33.35 20.70 -5.81
C TRP A 325 -33.77 19.98 -7.11
N ARG A 326 -33.58 20.65 -8.22
CA ARG A 326 -33.77 20.09 -9.56
C ARG A 326 -32.41 19.73 -10.16
N GLU A 327 -32.43 18.90 -11.19
CA GLU A 327 -31.23 18.49 -11.91
C GLU A 327 -30.43 19.71 -12.44
N ASP A 328 -31.12 20.74 -12.88
CA ASP A 328 -30.52 21.98 -13.39
C ASP A 328 -29.83 22.84 -12.29
N ASP A 329 -30.13 22.59 -11.03
CA ASP A 329 -29.55 23.33 -9.89
C ASP A 329 -28.21 22.72 -9.45
N VAL A 330 -27.82 21.58 -10.02
CA VAL A 330 -26.61 20.83 -9.64
C VAL A 330 -25.60 20.84 -10.81
N TRP A 331 -24.39 21.28 -10.51
CA TRP A 331 -23.30 21.22 -11.50
C TRP A 331 -22.85 19.78 -11.71
N CYS A 332 -22.84 19.35 -12.98
CA CYS A 332 -22.37 18.02 -13.38
C CYS A 332 -21.09 18.15 -14.22
N TYR A 333 -20.22 17.16 -14.10
CA TYR A 333 -19.12 17.03 -15.05
C TYR A 333 -19.67 16.77 -16.46
N PRO A 334 -19.11 17.39 -17.51
CA PRO A 334 -19.53 17.13 -18.88
C PRO A 334 -19.34 15.65 -19.20
N LYS A 335 -20.34 15.06 -19.85
CA LYS A 335 -20.26 13.69 -20.36
C LYS A 335 -19.22 13.62 -21.48
N VAL A 336 -18.38 12.58 -21.45
CA VAL A 336 -17.46 12.30 -22.55
C VAL A 336 -18.26 11.60 -23.64
N GLU A 337 -18.52 12.31 -24.74
CA GLU A 337 -19.10 11.70 -25.92
C GLU A 337 -18.01 10.97 -26.71
N TYR A 338 -18.01 9.64 -26.66
CA TYR A 338 -17.19 8.84 -27.55
C TYR A 338 -17.80 8.90 -28.97
N LYS A 339 -17.18 9.65 -29.88
CA LYS A 339 -17.51 9.54 -31.28
C LYS A 339 -17.11 8.14 -31.76
N LYS A 340 -18.11 7.33 -32.10
CA LYS A 340 -17.85 6.06 -32.84
C LYS A 340 -17.21 6.44 -34.18
N HIS A 341 -15.98 6.04 -34.39
CA HIS A 341 -15.32 6.06 -35.69
C HIS A 341 -15.56 4.76 -36.43
#